data_13bc145b33c29eb1808b42649fd63215
#
_entry.id   13bc145b33c29eb1808b42649fd63215
#
_cell.length_a   1.000
_cell.length_b   1.000
_cell.length_c   1.000
_cell.angle_alpha   90.00
_cell.angle_beta   90.00
_cell.angle_gamma   90.00
#
_symmetry.space_group_name_H-M   'P 1'
#
loop_
_entity.id
_entity.type
_entity.pdbx_description
1 polymer ?
#
loop_
_entity_poly.entity_id
_entity_poly.type
_entity_poly.pdbx_seq_one_letter_code
_entity_poly.pdbx_strand_id
1 'polypeptide(L)'
;MGLGNALKTAFSWDRRALYAGLLLYGTSFLFGAAALAPLRAALHARLDGAPAAAGLAGGDLSLLAEFFLSEKGLGAAAFGSLPPLLLLFLPVVLFVQGAVYAEAAHGTREGKFWRPFLEEGARVFLPFLGLVLLNLVLYLLVAVLPVLALLGINRALEEATDPRAGILLLVLFVGVGGLLFVMARNGAGFARARRALRPEGESLGRAFLRSTAFTFRRFFPVTVLGVLFVTARWVWLGLLGLALSPGTATSGRAAVTALLLQAGFLGTALLRVAEARAQVAYLRPVLEAEAPALSEPETVPRPEEPETAEGPAEPAPPAEDAGP
;
A
#
# COMPACT_ATOMS: atom_id res chain seq x y z
N MET A 1 6.10 -5.15 -20.62
CA MET A 1 4.74 -5.62 -20.27
C MET A 1 3.79 -4.42 -20.18
N GLY A 2 2.60 -4.53 -20.80
CA GLY A 2 1.60 -3.46 -20.74
C GLY A 2 0.76 -3.52 -19.47
N LEU A 3 0.04 -2.43 -19.18
CA LEU A 3 -0.91 -2.30 -18.09
C LEU A 3 -1.92 -3.47 -18.04
N GLY A 4 -2.38 -3.96 -19.21
CA GLY A 4 -3.31 -5.08 -19.31
C GLY A 4 -2.79 -6.39 -18.69
N ASN A 5 -1.51 -6.70 -18.84
CA ASN A 5 -0.92 -7.89 -18.21
C ASN A 5 -0.80 -7.74 -16.70
N ALA A 6 -0.47 -6.55 -16.21
CA ALA A 6 -0.44 -6.28 -14.78
C ALA A 6 -1.83 -6.44 -14.15
N LEU A 7 -2.88 -5.96 -14.83
CA LEU A 7 -4.26 -6.14 -14.39
C LEU A 7 -4.70 -7.61 -14.45
N LYS A 8 -4.35 -8.35 -15.51
CA LYS A 8 -4.63 -9.78 -15.58
C LYS A 8 -4.00 -10.54 -14.42
N THR A 9 -2.75 -10.24 -14.07
CA THR A 9 -2.07 -10.83 -12.91
C THR A 9 -2.72 -10.42 -11.59
N ALA A 10 -3.17 -9.17 -11.46
CA ALA A 10 -3.85 -8.67 -10.27
C ALA A 10 -5.12 -9.48 -9.93
N PHE A 11 -5.89 -9.83 -10.94
CA PHE A 11 -7.16 -10.55 -10.79
C PHE A 11 -7.07 -12.07 -11.03
N SER A 12 -5.87 -12.62 -11.16
CA SER A 12 -5.66 -14.07 -11.13
C SER A 12 -5.70 -14.57 -9.68
N TRP A 13 -6.91 -14.93 -9.23
CA TRP A 13 -7.12 -15.39 -7.85
C TRP A 13 -6.67 -16.84 -7.69
N ASP A 14 -5.67 -17.04 -6.84
CA ASP A 14 -5.24 -18.32 -6.34
C ASP A 14 -5.54 -18.44 -4.82
N ARG A 15 -5.39 -19.63 -4.27
CA ARG A 15 -5.63 -19.85 -2.83
C ARG A 15 -4.75 -18.97 -1.94
N ARG A 16 -3.54 -18.65 -2.38
CA ARG A 16 -2.59 -17.82 -1.62
C ARG A 16 -3.04 -16.37 -1.57
N ALA A 17 -3.49 -15.82 -2.68
CA ALA A 17 -4.07 -14.48 -2.72
C ALA A 17 -5.30 -14.34 -1.82
N LEU A 18 -6.14 -15.38 -1.77
CA LEU A 18 -7.28 -15.43 -0.86
C LEU A 18 -6.84 -15.47 0.61
N TYR A 19 -5.85 -16.31 0.98
CA TYR A 19 -5.32 -16.34 2.34
C TYR A 19 -4.67 -15.01 2.74
N ALA A 20 -3.90 -14.39 1.86
CA ALA A 20 -3.33 -13.06 2.08
C ALA A 20 -4.41 -12.00 2.28
N GLY A 21 -5.50 -12.06 1.49
CA GLY A 21 -6.66 -11.20 1.64
C GLY A 21 -7.40 -11.41 2.96
N LEU A 22 -7.61 -12.65 3.37
CA LEU A 22 -8.23 -12.99 4.65
C LEU A 22 -7.40 -12.52 5.84
N LEU A 23 -6.07 -12.65 5.78
CA LEU A 23 -5.17 -12.13 6.83
C LEU A 23 -5.24 -10.60 6.92
N LEU A 24 -5.18 -9.93 5.78
CA LEU A 24 -5.28 -8.48 5.74
C LEU A 24 -6.64 -8.00 6.24
N TYR A 25 -7.72 -8.71 5.88
CA TYR A 25 -9.05 -8.47 6.40
C TYR A 25 -9.10 -8.68 7.92
N GLY A 26 -8.67 -9.84 8.43
CA GLY A 26 -8.71 -10.17 9.86
C GLY A 26 -7.92 -9.15 10.70
N THR A 27 -6.73 -8.77 10.25
CA THR A 27 -5.92 -7.74 10.92
C THR A 27 -6.63 -6.38 10.93
N SER A 28 -7.20 -5.96 9.79
CA SER A 28 -7.93 -4.69 9.69
C SER A 28 -9.22 -4.70 10.52
N PHE A 29 -9.92 -5.84 10.56
CA PHE A 29 -11.12 -6.03 11.37
C PHE A 29 -10.82 -5.95 12.87
N LEU A 30 -9.79 -6.64 13.34
CA LEU A 30 -9.37 -6.62 14.75
C LEU A 30 -8.96 -5.20 15.17
N PHE A 31 -8.19 -4.51 14.34
CA PHE A 31 -7.85 -3.11 14.59
C PHE A 31 -9.08 -2.21 14.64
N GLY A 32 -9.99 -2.32 13.67
CA GLY A 32 -11.21 -1.54 13.63
C GLY A 32 -12.12 -1.81 14.82
N ALA A 33 -12.29 -3.08 15.22
CA ALA A 33 -13.06 -3.47 16.39
C ALA A 33 -12.46 -2.89 17.68
N ALA A 34 -11.15 -2.99 17.86
CA ALA A 34 -10.45 -2.43 18.99
C ALA A 34 -10.55 -0.89 19.04
N ALA A 35 -10.42 -0.22 17.89
CA ALA A 35 -10.52 1.24 17.79
C ALA A 35 -11.94 1.75 18.09
N LEU A 36 -12.98 1.00 17.72
CA LEU A 36 -14.36 1.36 17.93
C LEU A 36 -14.89 0.95 19.33
N ALA A 37 -14.19 0.06 20.04
CA ALA A 37 -14.65 -0.44 21.34
C ALA A 37 -14.87 0.67 22.37
N PRO A 38 -13.98 1.66 22.58
CA PRO A 38 -14.20 2.77 23.52
C PRO A 38 -15.39 3.64 23.12
N LEU A 39 -15.53 3.92 21.82
CA LEU A 39 -16.67 4.68 21.30
C LEU A 39 -17.99 3.94 21.56
N ARG A 40 -18.02 2.64 21.26
CA ARG A 40 -19.18 1.80 21.52
C ARG A 40 -19.55 1.78 23.01
N ALA A 41 -18.56 1.63 23.90
CA ALA A 41 -18.79 1.66 25.34
C ALA A 41 -19.35 3.01 25.80
N ALA A 42 -18.81 4.13 25.32
CA ALA A 42 -19.27 5.47 25.64
C ALA A 42 -20.69 5.72 25.11
N LEU A 43 -21.02 5.27 23.90
CA LEU A 43 -22.37 5.35 23.35
C LEU A 43 -23.37 4.50 24.14
N HIS A 44 -23.01 3.27 24.49
CA HIS A 44 -23.86 2.42 25.34
C HIS A 44 -24.15 3.05 26.69
N ALA A 45 -23.13 3.56 27.36
CA ALA A 45 -23.29 4.17 28.66
C ALA A 45 -24.22 5.42 28.69
N ARG A 46 -24.37 6.08 27.54
CA ARG A 46 -25.12 7.35 27.45
C ARG A 46 -26.48 7.22 26.73
N LEU A 47 -26.60 6.24 25.84
CA LEU A 47 -27.79 6.06 25.03
C LEU A 47 -28.68 4.91 25.53
N ASP A 48 -28.25 4.15 26.54
CA ASP A 48 -29.06 3.04 27.04
C ASP A 48 -30.37 3.57 27.62
N GLY A 49 -31.48 3.28 26.95
CA GLY A 49 -32.81 3.76 27.27
C GLY A 49 -33.17 5.18 26.78
N ALA A 50 -32.28 5.87 26.06
CA ALA A 50 -32.59 7.21 25.55
C ALA A 50 -33.36 7.14 24.20
N PRO A 51 -34.36 8.04 23.99
CA PRO A 51 -35.10 8.09 22.70
C PRO A 51 -34.19 8.31 21.46
N ALA A 52 -33.07 9.03 21.65
CA ALA A 52 -32.06 9.28 20.63
C ALA A 52 -31.37 8.00 20.12
N ALA A 53 -31.37 6.93 20.93
CA ALA A 53 -30.82 5.63 20.51
C ALA A 53 -31.53 5.04 19.29
N ALA A 54 -32.84 5.24 19.20
CA ALA A 54 -33.63 4.77 18.04
C ALA A 54 -33.28 5.54 16.77
N GLY A 55 -33.07 6.85 16.83
CA GLY A 55 -32.67 7.68 15.71
C GLY A 55 -31.26 7.33 15.22
N LEU A 56 -30.31 7.12 16.12
CA LEU A 56 -28.94 6.68 15.78
C LEU A 56 -28.93 5.26 15.18
N ALA A 57 -29.73 4.35 15.72
CA ALA A 57 -29.92 3.02 15.14
C ALA A 57 -30.59 3.08 13.75
N GLY A 58 -31.38 4.11 13.47
CA GLY A 58 -31.94 4.44 12.16
C GLY A 58 -30.96 5.04 11.17
N GLY A 59 -29.72 5.35 11.59
CA GLY A 59 -28.67 5.89 10.73
C GLY A 59 -28.71 7.41 10.57
N ASP A 60 -29.31 8.11 11.50
CA ASP A 60 -29.34 9.58 11.52
C ASP A 60 -27.95 10.14 11.86
N LEU A 61 -27.21 10.51 10.79
CA LEU A 61 -25.87 11.09 10.91
C LEU A 61 -25.87 12.48 11.54
N SER A 62 -26.99 13.22 11.45
CA SER A 62 -27.09 14.55 12.07
C SER A 62 -27.12 14.43 13.60
N LEU A 63 -27.87 13.49 14.13
CA LEU A 63 -27.87 13.14 15.55
C LEU A 63 -26.51 12.67 16.03
N LEU A 64 -25.79 11.89 15.23
CA LEU A 64 -24.44 11.45 15.55
C LEU A 64 -23.48 12.65 15.62
N ALA A 65 -23.55 13.56 14.64
CA ALA A 65 -22.73 14.78 14.61
C ALA A 65 -23.05 15.69 15.79
N GLU A 66 -24.32 15.92 16.08
CA GLU A 66 -24.77 16.72 17.22
C GLU A 66 -24.27 16.11 18.54
N PHE A 67 -24.37 14.80 18.68
CA PHE A 67 -23.89 14.07 19.84
C PHE A 67 -22.38 14.19 20.03
N PHE A 68 -21.60 14.12 18.95
CA PHE A 68 -20.15 14.35 18.99
C PHE A 68 -19.78 15.80 19.34
N LEU A 69 -20.56 16.76 18.88
CA LEU A 69 -20.31 18.20 19.13
C LEU A 69 -20.75 18.63 20.54
N SER A 70 -21.85 18.09 21.03
CA SER A 70 -22.41 18.44 22.35
C SER A 70 -21.67 17.79 23.51
N GLU A 71 -21.13 16.58 23.30
CA GLU A 71 -20.52 15.76 24.35
C GLU A 71 -18.97 15.81 24.27
N LYS A 72 -18.40 16.77 25.04
CA LYS A 72 -16.93 16.99 25.10
C LYS A 72 -16.10 15.72 25.42
N GLY A 73 -16.70 14.74 26.14
CA GLY A 73 -16.01 13.48 26.47
C GLY A 73 -15.98 12.42 25.37
N LEU A 74 -16.89 12.51 24.40
CA LEU A 74 -17.03 11.48 23.36
C LEU A 74 -15.89 11.54 22.33
N GLY A 75 -15.51 12.74 21.92
CA GLY A 75 -14.35 12.95 21.08
C GLY A 75 -13.06 12.41 21.73
N ALA A 76 -12.87 12.69 23.02
CA ALA A 76 -11.73 12.15 23.76
C ALA A 76 -11.78 10.62 23.89
N ALA A 77 -12.95 10.02 24.11
CA ALA A 77 -13.11 8.57 24.14
C ALA A 77 -12.86 7.91 22.76
N ALA A 78 -13.36 8.54 21.70
CA ALA A 78 -13.19 8.01 20.33
C ALA A 78 -11.74 8.14 19.83
N PHE A 79 -11.10 9.28 20.04
CA PHE A 79 -9.80 9.58 19.47
C PHE A 79 -8.63 9.35 20.44
N GLY A 80 -8.86 9.39 21.75
CA GLY A 80 -7.80 9.21 22.75
C GLY A 80 -7.18 7.82 22.77
N SER A 81 -7.94 6.79 22.37
CA SER A 81 -7.46 5.41 22.28
C SER A 81 -6.73 5.11 20.94
N LEU A 82 -6.87 5.96 19.91
CA LEU A 82 -6.27 5.71 18.59
C LEU A 82 -4.73 5.70 18.59
N PRO A 83 -4.02 6.64 19.24
CA PRO A 83 -2.56 6.63 19.23
C PRO A 83 -1.94 5.34 19.79
N PRO A 84 -2.32 4.85 20.99
CA PRO A 84 -1.76 3.60 21.51
C PRO A 84 -2.15 2.38 20.66
N LEU A 85 -3.38 2.35 20.11
CA LEU A 85 -3.80 1.29 19.21
C LEU A 85 -3.01 1.31 17.89
N LEU A 86 -2.78 2.50 17.32
CA LEU A 86 -1.93 2.63 16.14
C LEU A 86 -0.52 2.11 16.40
N LEU A 87 0.09 2.46 17.54
CA LEU A 87 1.43 1.95 17.89
C LEU A 87 1.44 0.43 18.03
N LEU A 88 0.38 -0.19 18.56
CA LEU A 88 0.28 -1.63 18.73
C LEU A 88 0.02 -2.35 17.39
N PHE A 89 -0.92 -1.85 16.59
CA PHE A 89 -1.37 -2.53 15.37
C PHE A 89 -0.54 -2.17 14.13
N LEU A 90 0.13 -1.01 14.10
CA LEU A 90 0.95 -0.58 12.97
C LEU A 90 2.01 -1.63 12.59
N PRO A 91 2.79 -2.19 13.53
CA PRO A 91 3.74 -3.26 13.22
C PRO A 91 3.07 -4.48 12.59
N VAL A 92 1.92 -4.90 13.11
CA VAL A 92 1.18 -6.08 12.60
C VAL A 92 0.67 -5.81 11.17
N VAL A 93 0.06 -4.65 10.94
CA VAL A 93 -0.43 -4.26 9.61
C VAL A 93 0.72 -4.16 8.61
N LEU A 94 1.86 -3.59 9.00
CA LEU A 94 3.03 -3.48 8.14
C LEU A 94 3.64 -4.84 7.82
N PHE A 95 3.70 -5.73 8.81
CA PHE A 95 4.15 -7.10 8.61
C PHE A 95 3.29 -7.82 7.59
N VAL A 96 1.95 -7.80 7.76
CA VAL A 96 1.02 -8.44 6.84
C VAL A 96 1.10 -7.82 5.44
N GLN A 97 1.16 -6.49 5.33
CA GLN A 97 1.36 -5.83 4.04
C GLN A 97 2.68 -6.21 3.39
N GLY A 98 3.77 -6.28 4.17
CA GLY A 98 5.08 -6.73 3.69
C GLY A 98 5.02 -8.13 3.11
N ALA A 99 4.41 -9.06 3.84
CA ALA A 99 4.21 -10.43 3.40
C ALA A 99 3.35 -10.53 2.12
N VAL A 100 2.32 -9.68 1.97
CA VAL A 100 1.50 -9.61 0.75
C VAL A 100 2.33 -9.17 -0.47
N TYR A 101 3.19 -8.16 -0.33
CA TYR A 101 4.07 -7.74 -1.42
C TYR A 101 5.15 -8.77 -1.74
N ALA A 102 5.70 -9.42 -0.71
CA ALA A 102 6.69 -10.49 -0.88
C ALA A 102 6.06 -11.72 -1.57
N GLU A 103 4.84 -12.12 -1.20
CA GLU A 103 4.08 -13.16 -1.88
C GLU A 103 3.83 -12.79 -3.35
N ALA A 104 3.44 -11.56 -3.64
CA ALA A 104 3.25 -11.08 -5.01
C ALA A 104 4.57 -11.08 -5.81
N ALA A 105 5.71 -10.84 -5.14
CA ALA A 105 7.02 -10.82 -5.77
C ALA A 105 7.57 -12.22 -6.07
N HIS A 106 7.37 -13.18 -5.18
CA HIS A 106 8.02 -14.50 -5.24
C HIS A 106 7.08 -15.65 -5.62
N GLY A 107 5.81 -15.44 -5.60
CA GLY A 107 4.58 -16.08 -6.11
C GLY A 107 4.46 -17.60 -6.26
N THR A 108 5.50 -18.41 -6.26
CA THR A 108 5.37 -19.86 -6.56
C THR A 108 6.46 -20.72 -5.94
N ARG A 109 6.69 -20.58 -4.65
CA ARG A 109 7.37 -21.67 -3.96
C ARG A 109 6.35 -22.75 -3.64
N GLU A 110 6.50 -23.92 -4.22
CA GLU A 110 5.71 -25.11 -3.86
C GLU A 110 5.84 -25.36 -2.37
N GLY A 111 4.73 -25.47 -1.65
CA GLY A 111 4.76 -25.75 -0.24
C GLY A 111 3.64 -25.10 0.59
N LYS A 112 3.73 -25.23 1.88
CA LYS A 112 2.79 -24.66 2.85
C LYS A 112 2.84 -23.12 2.80
N PHE A 113 1.68 -22.46 2.68
CA PHE A 113 1.55 -21.01 2.58
C PHE A 113 2.18 -20.26 3.78
N TRP A 114 1.94 -20.74 5.00
CA TRP A 114 2.22 -19.98 6.22
C TRP A 114 3.71 -19.70 6.47
N ARG A 115 4.56 -20.72 6.31
CA ARG A 115 5.98 -20.57 6.62
C ARG A 115 6.67 -19.56 5.68
N PRO A 116 6.58 -19.70 4.35
CA PRO A 116 7.16 -18.70 3.45
C PRO A 116 6.57 -17.31 3.64
N PHE A 117 5.26 -17.18 3.89
CA PHE A 117 4.59 -15.92 4.13
C PHE A 117 5.14 -15.19 5.36
N LEU A 118 5.35 -15.91 6.47
CA LEU A 118 5.90 -15.34 7.69
C LEU A 118 7.39 -15.00 7.55
N GLU A 119 8.19 -15.87 6.93
CA GLU A 119 9.63 -15.66 6.72
C GLU A 119 9.88 -14.44 5.82
N GLU A 120 9.18 -14.33 4.69
CA GLU A 120 9.32 -13.19 3.79
C GLU A 120 8.73 -11.90 4.41
N GLY A 121 7.63 -12.02 5.15
CA GLY A 121 7.08 -10.88 5.91
C GLY A 121 8.08 -10.32 6.91
N ALA A 122 8.77 -11.18 7.66
CA ALA A 122 9.80 -10.79 8.62
C ALA A 122 11.00 -10.11 7.92
N ARG A 123 11.42 -10.66 6.76
CA ARG A 123 12.55 -10.13 5.99
C ARG A 123 12.31 -8.70 5.48
N VAL A 124 11.08 -8.39 5.05
CA VAL A 124 10.74 -7.07 4.51
C VAL A 124 10.15 -6.11 5.56
N PHE A 125 9.92 -6.55 6.79
CA PHE A 125 9.26 -5.75 7.83
C PHE A 125 9.99 -4.45 8.15
N LEU A 126 11.27 -4.52 8.55
CA LEU A 126 12.08 -3.33 8.87
C LEU A 126 12.22 -2.36 7.67
N PRO A 127 12.55 -2.85 6.45
CA PRO A 127 12.47 -2.02 5.27
C PRO A 127 11.12 -1.33 5.07
N PHE A 128 10.01 -2.02 5.30
CA PHE A 128 8.68 -1.43 5.13
C PHE A 128 8.36 -0.38 6.19
N LEU A 129 8.80 -0.58 7.42
CA LEU A 129 8.68 0.42 8.47
C LEU A 129 9.43 1.71 8.08
N GLY A 130 10.67 1.59 7.57
CA GLY A 130 11.41 2.74 7.05
C GLY A 130 10.73 3.44 5.88
N LEU A 131 10.14 2.67 4.94
CA LEU A 131 9.35 3.23 3.84
C LEU A 131 8.09 3.96 4.33
N VAL A 132 7.44 3.48 5.39
CA VAL A 132 6.28 4.17 5.98
C VAL A 132 6.68 5.52 6.55
N LEU A 133 7.80 5.62 7.24
CA LEU A 133 8.30 6.90 7.76
C LEU A 133 8.60 7.88 6.62
N LEU A 134 9.27 7.42 5.55
CA LEU A 134 9.53 8.25 4.37
C LEU A 134 8.22 8.69 3.68
N ASN A 135 7.25 7.78 3.59
CA ASN A 135 5.93 8.09 3.04
C ASN A 135 5.15 9.08 3.91
N LEU A 136 5.27 8.99 5.22
CA LEU A 136 4.64 9.94 6.14
C LEU A 136 5.15 11.36 5.86
N VAL A 137 6.48 11.53 5.70
CA VAL A 137 7.05 12.82 5.32
C VAL A 137 6.50 13.31 3.98
N LEU A 138 6.41 12.42 2.98
CA LEU A 138 5.83 12.77 1.68
C LEU A 138 4.36 13.18 1.79
N TYR A 139 3.56 12.45 2.57
CA TYR A 139 2.15 12.79 2.77
C TYR A 139 1.98 14.11 3.53
N LEU A 140 2.82 14.42 4.50
CA LEU A 140 2.82 15.70 5.19
C LEU A 140 3.14 16.84 4.20
N LEU A 141 4.16 16.66 3.36
CA LEU A 141 4.48 17.64 2.31
C LEU A 141 3.32 17.83 1.33
N VAL A 142 2.73 16.74 0.86
CA VAL A 142 1.56 16.77 -0.04
C VAL A 142 0.35 17.39 0.65
N ALA A 143 0.15 17.21 1.96
CA ALA A 143 -0.95 17.80 2.71
C ALA A 143 -0.76 19.30 2.98
N VAL A 144 0.47 19.77 3.12
CA VAL A 144 0.76 21.21 3.32
C VAL A 144 0.39 22.03 2.08
N LEU A 145 0.64 21.52 0.87
CA LEU A 145 0.31 22.22 -0.37
C LEU A 145 -1.20 22.58 -0.47
N PRO A 146 -2.13 21.66 -0.23
CA PRO A 146 -3.54 21.96 -0.15
C PRO A 146 -3.90 23.05 0.89
N VAL A 147 -3.32 22.97 2.08
CA VAL A 147 -3.62 23.96 3.13
C VAL A 147 -3.16 25.35 2.71
N LEU A 148 -1.97 25.48 2.15
CA LEU A 148 -1.46 26.75 1.64
C LEU A 148 -2.31 27.29 0.47
N ALA A 149 -2.73 26.39 -0.43
CA ALA A 149 -3.61 26.76 -1.54
C ALA A 149 -4.99 27.23 -1.04
N LEU A 150 -5.59 26.56 -0.03
CA LEU A 150 -6.84 27.00 0.60
C LEU A 150 -6.72 28.38 1.23
N LEU A 151 -5.62 28.67 1.91
CA LEU A 151 -5.37 30.00 2.46
C LEU A 151 -5.27 31.07 1.37
N GLY A 152 -4.61 30.73 0.24
CA GLY A 152 -4.55 31.62 -0.93
C GLY A 152 -5.91 31.80 -1.59
N ILE A 153 -6.68 30.74 -1.74
CA ILE A 153 -8.04 30.76 -2.30
C ILE A 153 -8.99 31.58 -1.44
N ASN A 154 -8.96 31.41 -0.09
CA ASN A 154 -9.79 32.21 0.80
C ASN A 154 -9.52 33.72 0.62
N ARG A 155 -8.26 34.13 0.56
CA ARG A 155 -7.91 35.53 0.28
C ARG A 155 -8.43 36.01 -1.08
N ALA A 156 -8.24 35.20 -2.11
CA ALA A 156 -8.73 35.55 -3.46
C ALA A 156 -10.27 35.59 -3.53
N LEU A 157 -10.97 34.79 -2.71
CA LEU A 157 -12.44 34.81 -2.65
C LEU A 157 -13.00 36.00 -1.88
N GLU A 158 -12.29 36.48 -0.85
CA GLU A 158 -12.66 37.74 -0.16
C GLU A 158 -12.62 38.95 -1.10
N GLU A 159 -11.77 38.90 -2.13
CA GLU A 159 -11.61 39.96 -3.13
C GLU A 159 -12.47 39.71 -4.40
N ALA A 160 -12.99 38.51 -4.61
CA ALA A 160 -13.72 38.13 -5.81
C ALA A 160 -15.21 38.47 -5.72
N THR A 161 -15.68 39.22 -6.73
CA THR A 161 -17.11 39.53 -6.88
C THR A 161 -17.94 38.42 -7.52
N ASP A 162 -17.31 37.41 -8.12
CA ASP A 162 -17.96 36.29 -8.82
C ASP A 162 -17.85 34.98 -8.04
N PRO A 163 -18.97 34.41 -7.51
CA PRO A 163 -18.98 33.16 -6.79
C PRO A 163 -18.55 31.93 -7.64
N ARG A 164 -18.63 32.04 -8.98
CA ARG A 164 -18.20 30.95 -9.90
C ARG A 164 -16.70 30.73 -9.87
N ALA A 165 -15.92 31.80 -9.67
CA ALA A 165 -14.47 31.69 -9.54
C ALA A 165 -14.07 30.82 -8.34
N GLY A 166 -14.79 30.94 -7.23
CA GLY A 166 -14.57 30.12 -6.03
C GLY A 166 -14.83 28.65 -6.24
N ILE A 167 -15.92 28.32 -6.94
CA ILE A 167 -16.25 26.92 -7.25
C ILE A 167 -15.20 26.32 -8.17
N LEU A 168 -14.77 27.07 -9.20
CA LEU A 168 -13.75 26.60 -10.14
C LEU A 168 -12.40 26.36 -9.45
N LEU A 169 -11.98 27.27 -8.57
CA LEU A 169 -10.77 27.14 -7.77
C LEU A 169 -10.86 25.93 -6.81
N LEU A 170 -12.00 25.72 -6.18
CA LEU A 170 -12.22 24.55 -5.32
C LEU A 170 -12.12 23.23 -6.10
N VAL A 171 -12.76 23.16 -7.26
CA VAL A 171 -12.72 21.97 -8.13
C VAL A 171 -11.29 21.70 -8.60
N LEU A 172 -10.58 22.73 -9.04
CA LEU A 172 -9.18 22.62 -9.45
C LEU A 172 -8.31 22.13 -8.28
N PHE A 173 -8.51 22.71 -7.11
CA PHE A 173 -7.78 22.38 -5.90
C PHE A 173 -8.02 20.91 -5.45
N VAL A 174 -9.28 20.47 -5.41
CA VAL A 174 -9.63 19.08 -5.07
C VAL A 174 -9.08 18.13 -6.13
N GLY A 175 -9.14 18.50 -7.42
CA GLY A 175 -8.61 17.70 -8.52
C GLY A 175 -7.09 17.53 -8.44
N VAL A 176 -6.35 18.63 -8.29
CA VAL A 176 -4.88 18.63 -8.20
C VAL A 176 -4.42 17.95 -6.90
N GLY A 177 -5.04 18.29 -5.77
CA GLY A 177 -4.73 17.65 -4.48
C GLY A 177 -5.00 16.15 -4.49
N GLY A 178 -6.14 15.72 -5.04
CA GLY A 178 -6.48 14.32 -5.23
C GLY A 178 -5.47 13.59 -6.13
N LEU A 179 -5.06 14.21 -7.23
CA LEU A 179 -4.06 13.65 -8.13
C LEU A 179 -2.70 13.49 -7.44
N LEU A 180 -2.23 14.52 -6.73
CA LEU A 180 -0.97 14.46 -5.97
C LEU A 180 -1.03 13.37 -4.90
N PHE A 181 -2.15 13.24 -4.21
CA PHE A 181 -2.36 12.17 -3.22
C PHE A 181 -2.29 10.78 -3.86
N VAL A 182 -2.95 10.57 -5.01
CA VAL A 182 -2.89 9.30 -5.77
C VAL A 182 -1.45 9.01 -6.21
N MET A 183 -0.71 10.02 -6.67
CA MET A 183 0.69 9.87 -7.07
C MET A 183 1.59 9.50 -5.88
N ALA A 184 1.46 10.18 -4.76
CA ALA A 184 2.21 9.86 -3.53
C ALA A 184 1.91 8.45 -3.05
N ARG A 185 0.63 8.05 -3.06
CA ARG A 185 0.19 6.70 -2.70
C ARG A 185 0.77 5.63 -3.62
N ASN A 186 0.76 5.86 -4.93
CA ASN A 186 1.34 4.95 -5.92
C ASN A 186 2.86 4.85 -5.76
N GLY A 187 3.56 5.97 -5.57
CA GLY A 187 4.98 6.01 -5.27
C GLY A 187 5.34 5.14 -4.07
N ALA A 188 4.54 5.25 -3.00
CA ALA A 188 4.65 4.39 -1.81
C ALA A 188 4.46 2.90 -2.13
N GLY A 189 3.46 2.56 -2.94
CA GLY A 189 3.18 1.19 -3.36
C GLY A 189 4.31 0.61 -4.20
N PHE A 190 4.80 1.36 -5.19
CA PHE A 190 5.92 0.94 -6.03
C PHE A 190 7.24 0.85 -5.25
N ALA A 191 7.46 1.67 -4.22
CA ALA A 191 8.62 1.53 -3.34
C ALA A 191 8.58 0.21 -2.57
N ARG A 192 7.40 -0.20 -2.08
CA ARG A 192 7.20 -1.50 -1.44
C ARG A 192 7.40 -2.65 -2.43
N ALA A 193 6.80 -2.55 -3.64
CA ALA A 193 6.98 -3.54 -4.70
C ALA A 193 8.45 -3.70 -5.10
N ARG A 194 9.18 -2.57 -5.25
CA ARG A 194 10.61 -2.56 -5.55
C ARG A 194 11.43 -3.25 -4.46
N ARG A 195 11.13 -2.95 -3.20
CA ARG A 195 11.82 -3.57 -2.07
C ARG A 195 11.51 -5.05 -1.92
N ALA A 196 10.30 -5.48 -2.22
CA ALA A 196 9.93 -6.89 -2.23
C ALA A 196 10.64 -7.67 -3.36
N LEU A 197 10.80 -7.06 -4.54
CA LEU A 197 11.49 -7.68 -5.68
C LEU A 197 13.02 -7.72 -5.52
N ARG A 198 13.62 -6.72 -4.85
CA ARG A 198 15.07 -6.59 -4.63
C ARG A 198 15.36 -6.25 -3.17
N PRO A 199 15.31 -7.22 -2.25
CA PRO A 199 15.46 -6.95 -0.81
C PRO A 199 16.86 -6.49 -0.40
N GLU A 200 17.92 -6.86 -1.12
CA GLU A 200 19.31 -6.67 -0.70
C GLU A 200 20.13 -5.70 -1.56
N GLY A 201 19.61 -5.24 -2.68
CA GLY A 201 20.43 -4.50 -3.67
C GLY A 201 20.39 -2.98 -3.56
N GLU A 202 19.57 -2.38 -2.68
CA GLU A 202 19.35 -0.93 -2.74
C GLU A 202 19.04 -0.33 -1.36
N SER A 203 19.58 0.88 -1.07
CA SER A 203 19.21 1.60 0.15
C SER A 203 17.75 2.06 0.13
N LEU A 204 17.12 2.17 1.30
CA LEU A 204 15.70 2.54 1.42
C LEU A 204 15.39 3.88 0.76
N GLY A 205 16.23 4.89 1.00
CA GLY A 205 16.04 6.22 0.40
C GLY A 205 16.15 6.18 -1.12
N ARG A 206 17.09 5.40 -1.67
CA ARG A 206 17.24 5.23 -3.12
C ARG A 206 16.06 4.49 -3.74
N ALA A 207 15.59 3.41 -3.10
CA ALA A 207 14.40 2.68 -3.52
C ALA A 207 13.17 3.60 -3.55
N PHE A 208 13.00 4.42 -2.51
CA PHE A 208 11.91 5.40 -2.41
C PHE A 208 11.98 6.46 -3.50
N LEU A 209 13.13 7.13 -3.67
CA LEU A 209 13.32 8.18 -4.68
C LEU A 209 13.16 7.65 -6.11
N ARG A 210 13.73 6.48 -6.42
CA ARG A 210 13.59 5.85 -7.74
C ARG A 210 12.14 5.46 -8.03
N SER A 211 11.41 4.97 -7.04
CA SER A 211 10.00 4.62 -7.19
C SER A 211 9.12 5.84 -7.38
N THR A 212 9.41 6.92 -6.65
CA THR A 212 8.73 8.21 -6.84
C THR A 212 9.04 8.78 -8.23
N ALA A 213 10.31 8.80 -8.64
CA ALA A 213 10.70 9.23 -9.99
C ALA A 213 10.09 8.35 -11.09
N PHE A 214 10.01 7.03 -10.88
CA PHE A 214 9.32 6.10 -11.77
C PHE A 214 7.84 6.45 -11.93
N THR A 215 7.16 6.79 -10.83
CA THR A 215 5.75 7.19 -10.82
C THR A 215 5.53 8.43 -11.68
N PHE A 216 6.43 9.42 -11.61
CA PHE A 216 6.35 10.61 -12.46
C PHE A 216 6.73 10.34 -13.92
N ARG A 217 7.76 9.54 -14.18
CA ARG A 217 8.17 9.18 -15.56
C ARG A 217 7.10 8.35 -16.29
N ARG A 218 6.37 7.52 -15.56
CA ARG A 218 5.29 6.68 -16.08
C ARG A 218 3.93 7.19 -15.61
N PHE A 219 3.77 8.51 -15.62
CA PHE A 219 2.60 9.21 -15.06
C PHE A 219 1.27 8.57 -15.47
N PHE A 220 1.02 8.44 -16.77
CA PHE A 220 -0.26 7.97 -17.30
C PHE A 220 -0.62 6.55 -16.83
N PRO A 221 0.17 5.51 -17.11
CA PRO A 221 -0.20 4.15 -16.73
C PRO A 221 -0.24 3.94 -15.21
N VAL A 222 0.62 4.62 -14.46
CA VAL A 222 0.64 4.55 -12.99
C VAL A 222 -0.58 5.23 -12.39
N THR A 223 -0.97 6.40 -12.92
CA THR A 223 -2.18 7.10 -12.49
C THR A 223 -3.43 6.30 -12.79
N VAL A 224 -3.53 5.75 -14.01
CA VAL A 224 -4.65 4.87 -14.39
C VAL A 224 -4.75 3.67 -13.45
N LEU A 225 -3.62 3.01 -13.15
CA LEU A 225 -3.60 1.90 -12.19
C LEU A 225 -4.10 2.32 -10.81
N GLY A 226 -3.59 3.44 -10.28
CA GLY A 226 -3.99 3.95 -8.96
C GLY A 226 -5.45 4.38 -8.90
N VAL A 227 -5.91 5.14 -9.88
CA VAL A 227 -7.30 5.59 -9.99
C VAL A 227 -8.23 4.40 -10.10
N LEU A 228 -7.91 3.39 -10.91
CA LEU A 228 -8.71 2.17 -11.06
C LEU A 228 -8.97 1.50 -9.70
N PHE A 229 -7.92 1.25 -8.92
CA PHE A 229 -8.06 0.59 -7.62
C PHE A 229 -8.74 1.47 -6.56
N VAL A 230 -8.51 2.77 -6.59
CA VAL A 230 -9.22 3.73 -5.72
C VAL A 230 -10.70 3.74 -6.08
N THR A 231 -11.04 3.91 -7.36
CA THR A 231 -12.42 3.92 -7.83
C THR A 231 -13.11 2.59 -7.56
N ALA A 232 -12.46 1.46 -7.84
CA ALA A 232 -13.03 0.14 -7.54
C ALA A 232 -13.40 -0.01 -6.06
N ARG A 233 -12.58 0.51 -5.14
CA ARG A 233 -12.91 0.50 -3.70
C ARG A 233 -14.08 1.40 -3.36
N TRP A 234 -14.14 2.60 -3.92
CA TRP A 234 -15.24 3.53 -3.68
C TRP A 234 -16.55 3.01 -4.26
N VAL A 235 -16.51 2.44 -5.47
CA VAL A 235 -17.67 1.79 -6.09
C VAL A 235 -18.13 0.61 -5.22
N TRP A 236 -17.21 -0.22 -4.78
CA TRP A 236 -17.51 -1.35 -3.89
C TRP A 236 -18.17 -0.91 -2.58
N LEU A 237 -17.59 0.10 -1.91
CA LEU A 237 -18.16 0.66 -0.68
C LEU A 237 -19.49 1.38 -0.93
N GLY A 238 -19.63 2.07 -2.05
CA GLY A 238 -20.88 2.72 -2.47
C GLY A 238 -22.02 1.73 -2.71
N LEU A 239 -21.76 0.61 -3.40
CA LEU A 239 -22.72 -0.46 -3.61
C LEU A 239 -23.18 -1.06 -2.28
N LEU A 240 -22.26 -1.24 -1.33
CA LEU A 240 -22.59 -1.70 0.00
C LEU A 240 -23.40 -0.67 0.77
N GLY A 241 -23.05 0.61 0.69
CA GLY A 241 -23.82 1.71 1.28
C GLY A 241 -25.26 1.73 0.78
N LEU A 242 -25.47 1.52 -0.53
CA LEU A 242 -26.81 1.42 -1.11
C LEU A 242 -27.57 0.17 -0.61
N ALA A 243 -26.88 -0.96 -0.47
CA ALA A 243 -27.47 -2.19 0.07
C ALA A 243 -27.83 -2.09 1.55
N LEU A 244 -27.19 -1.18 2.28
CA LEU A 244 -27.41 -0.90 3.70
C LEU A 244 -28.44 0.20 3.96
N SER A 245 -29.24 0.59 2.94
CA SER A 245 -30.18 1.69 3.02
C SER A 245 -31.07 1.61 4.30
N PRO A 246 -31.33 2.76 4.96
CA PRO A 246 -32.01 2.81 6.25
C PRO A 246 -33.43 2.26 6.14
N GLY A 247 -33.75 1.33 6.99
CA GLY A 247 -35.08 0.77 7.17
C GLY A 247 -35.23 0.28 8.59
N THR A 248 -36.46 0.11 9.05
CA THR A 248 -36.79 -0.32 10.41
C THR A 248 -35.96 -1.53 10.85
N ALA A 249 -35.23 -1.38 11.95
CA ALA A 249 -34.31 -2.38 12.48
C ALA A 249 -35.05 -3.60 13.03
N THR A 250 -35.20 -4.63 12.20
CA THR A 250 -35.54 -5.98 12.68
C THR A 250 -34.26 -6.77 12.95
N SER A 251 -34.29 -7.73 13.87
CA SER A 251 -33.13 -8.56 14.22
C SER A 251 -32.52 -9.27 13.00
N GLY A 252 -33.34 -9.73 12.06
CA GLY A 252 -32.87 -10.35 10.81
C GLY A 252 -32.13 -9.36 9.91
N ARG A 253 -32.57 -8.11 9.84
CA ARG A 253 -31.91 -7.04 9.09
C ARG A 253 -30.55 -6.67 9.66
N ALA A 254 -30.42 -6.62 10.99
CA ALA A 254 -29.14 -6.37 11.64
C ALA A 254 -28.09 -7.42 11.28
N ALA A 255 -28.47 -8.70 11.22
CA ALA A 255 -27.58 -9.78 10.81
C ALA A 255 -27.16 -9.65 9.34
N VAL A 256 -28.09 -9.37 8.43
CA VAL A 256 -27.77 -9.12 7.00
C VAL A 256 -26.86 -7.92 6.84
N THR A 257 -27.13 -6.82 7.54
CA THR A 257 -26.28 -5.61 7.55
C THR A 257 -24.87 -5.95 8.00
N ALA A 258 -24.71 -6.70 9.10
CA ALA A 258 -23.41 -7.12 9.59
C ALA A 258 -22.66 -7.97 8.57
N LEU A 259 -23.32 -8.92 7.92
CA LEU A 259 -22.73 -9.75 6.86
C LEU A 259 -22.29 -8.93 5.65
N LEU A 260 -23.10 -8.00 5.19
CA LEU A 260 -22.77 -7.10 4.08
C LEU A 260 -21.56 -6.21 4.42
N LEU A 261 -21.51 -5.67 5.64
CA LEU A 261 -20.35 -4.90 6.10
C LEU A 261 -19.08 -5.76 6.11
N GLN A 262 -19.15 -7.00 6.59
CA GLN A 262 -18.01 -7.92 6.57
C GLN A 262 -17.56 -8.25 5.14
N ALA A 263 -18.51 -8.51 4.23
CA ALA A 263 -18.23 -8.70 2.81
C ALA A 263 -17.55 -7.46 2.21
N GLY A 264 -17.96 -6.27 2.63
CA GLY A 264 -17.34 -5.00 2.23
C GLY A 264 -15.88 -4.85 2.63
N PHE A 265 -15.60 -5.11 3.88
CA PHE A 265 -14.24 -5.07 4.38
C PHE A 265 -13.35 -6.15 3.74
N LEU A 266 -13.87 -7.35 3.55
CA LEU A 266 -13.16 -8.43 2.86
C LEU A 266 -12.87 -8.05 1.40
N GLY A 267 -13.85 -7.55 0.66
CA GLY A 267 -13.65 -7.09 -0.72
C GLY A 267 -12.60 -5.98 -0.82
N THR A 268 -12.60 -5.05 0.13
CA THR A 268 -11.58 -4.00 0.21
C THR A 268 -10.17 -4.58 0.46
N ALA A 269 -10.06 -5.59 1.33
CA ALA A 269 -8.79 -6.28 1.59
C ALA A 269 -8.30 -7.03 0.35
N LEU A 270 -9.19 -7.74 -0.35
CA LEU A 270 -8.88 -8.41 -1.61
C LEU A 270 -8.42 -7.42 -2.68
N LEU A 271 -9.09 -6.28 -2.85
CA LEU A 271 -8.65 -5.23 -3.77
C LEU A 271 -7.26 -4.67 -3.42
N ARG A 272 -6.87 -4.65 -2.14
CA ARG A 272 -5.49 -4.27 -1.75
C ARG A 272 -4.46 -5.32 -2.16
N VAL A 273 -4.80 -6.61 -2.05
CA VAL A 273 -3.93 -7.69 -2.54
C VAL A 273 -3.78 -7.61 -4.07
N ALA A 274 -4.89 -7.42 -4.79
CA ALA A 274 -4.88 -7.24 -6.24
C ALA A 274 -4.01 -6.04 -6.66
N GLU A 275 -4.13 -4.90 -5.96
CA GLU A 275 -3.29 -3.72 -6.21
C GLU A 275 -1.79 -4.02 -6.00
N ALA A 276 -1.41 -4.70 -4.92
CA ALA A 276 -0.01 -5.08 -4.66
C ALA A 276 0.53 -5.99 -5.77
N ARG A 277 -0.25 -6.99 -6.21
CA ARG A 277 0.10 -7.89 -7.32
C ARG A 277 0.25 -7.12 -8.65
N ALA A 278 -0.66 -6.18 -8.93
CA ALA A 278 -0.56 -5.32 -10.12
C ALA A 278 0.71 -4.47 -10.12
N GLN A 279 1.04 -3.84 -8.99
CA GLN A 279 2.24 -3.01 -8.84
C GLN A 279 3.52 -3.82 -9.03
N VAL A 280 3.59 -5.00 -8.42
CA VAL A 280 4.72 -5.93 -8.57
C VAL A 280 4.86 -6.42 -10.02
N ALA A 281 3.77 -6.86 -10.64
CA ALA A 281 3.77 -7.36 -12.01
C ALA A 281 4.15 -6.26 -13.02
N TYR A 282 3.72 -5.02 -12.77
CA TYR A 282 4.06 -3.87 -13.63
C TYR A 282 5.53 -3.46 -13.49
N LEU A 283 6.09 -3.53 -12.28
CA LEU A 283 7.45 -3.09 -11.99
C LEU A 283 8.52 -4.13 -12.36
N ARG A 284 8.20 -5.42 -12.25
CA ARG A 284 9.15 -6.54 -12.47
C ARG A 284 9.94 -6.43 -13.76
N PRO A 285 9.33 -6.28 -14.96
CA PRO A 285 10.09 -6.22 -16.22
C PRO A 285 10.97 -4.97 -16.34
N VAL A 286 10.62 -3.89 -15.63
CA VAL A 286 11.45 -2.68 -15.58
C VAL A 286 12.72 -2.96 -14.79
N LEU A 287 12.61 -3.66 -13.65
CA LEU A 287 13.76 -4.02 -12.84
C LEU A 287 14.65 -5.08 -13.51
N GLU A 288 14.05 -6.00 -14.27
CA GLU A 288 14.78 -6.99 -15.07
C GLU A 288 15.59 -6.30 -16.16
N ALA A 289 15.04 -5.26 -16.81
CA ALA A 289 15.76 -4.47 -17.80
C ALA A 289 16.86 -3.56 -17.18
N GLU A 290 16.73 -3.17 -15.92
CA GLU A 290 17.76 -2.42 -15.18
C GLU A 290 18.92 -3.32 -14.69
N ALA A 291 18.74 -4.65 -14.64
CA ALA A 291 19.74 -5.58 -14.08
C ALA A 291 21.00 -5.75 -14.93
N PRO A 292 20.96 -5.83 -16.28
CA PRO A 292 22.16 -6.01 -17.09
C PRO A 292 23.11 -4.82 -17.02
N ALA A 293 22.60 -3.61 -16.88
CA ALA A 293 23.43 -2.39 -16.77
C ALA A 293 24.27 -2.31 -15.47
N LEU A 294 23.95 -3.13 -14.46
CA LEU A 294 24.67 -3.20 -13.20
C LEU A 294 25.60 -4.41 -13.09
N SER A 295 25.50 -5.35 -14.05
CA SER A 295 26.24 -6.61 -14.05
C SER A 295 27.32 -6.72 -15.13
N GLU A 296 27.56 -5.68 -15.92
CA GLU A 296 28.82 -5.62 -16.64
C GLU A 296 29.93 -5.47 -15.59
N PRO A 297 30.71 -6.50 -15.32
CA PRO A 297 31.92 -6.32 -14.52
C PRO A 297 32.75 -5.33 -15.33
N GLU A 298 33.09 -4.21 -14.69
CA GLU A 298 34.21 -3.39 -15.12
C GLU A 298 35.28 -4.38 -15.52
N THR A 299 35.54 -4.51 -16.83
CA THR A 299 36.60 -5.35 -17.34
C THR A 299 37.86 -4.79 -16.74
N VAL A 300 38.22 -5.30 -15.57
CA VAL A 300 39.57 -5.11 -15.05
C VAL A 300 40.47 -5.58 -16.17
N PRO A 301 41.26 -4.67 -16.78
CA PRO A 301 42.18 -5.09 -17.82
C PRO A 301 42.98 -6.24 -17.23
N ARG A 302 42.83 -7.41 -17.82
CA ARG A 302 43.59 -8.59 -17.40
C ARG A 302 45.05 -8.19 -17.40
N PRO A 303 45.77 -8.27 -16.25
CA PRO A 303 47.20 -8.00 -16.27
C PRO A 303 47.77 -8.81 -17.42
N GLU A 304 48.46 -8.14 -18.34
CA GLU A 304 49.20 -8.83 -19.41
C GLU A 304 50.07 -9.85 -18.69
N GLU A 305 49.79 -11.13 -18.88
CA GLU A 305 50.67 -12.21 -18.43
C GLU A 305 52.04 -11.88 -18.97
N PRO A 306 53.04 -11.77 -18.13
CA PRO A 306 54.40 -11.52 -18.64
C PRO A 306 54.73 -12.64 -19.61
N GLU A 307 55.01 -12.25 -20.86
CA GLU A 307 55.46 -13.08 -21.92
C GLU A 307 56.57 -13.98 -21.38
N THR A 308 56.25 -15.25 -21.16
CA THR A 308 57.20 -16.26 -20.67
C THR A 308 58.34 -16.33 -21.66
N ALA A 309 59.47 -15.68 -21.31
CA ALA A 309 60.71 -15.85 -22.07
C ALA A 309 60.96 -17.33 -22.25
N GLU A 310 61.06 -17.74 -23.52
CA GLU A 310 61.52 -19.07 -23.92
C GLU A 310 62.83 -19.37 -23.20
N GLY A 311 62.74 -20.25 -22.22
CA GLY A 311 63.92 -20.81 -21.57
C GLY A 311 64.71 -21.68 -22.56
N PRO A 312 66.05 -21.71 -22.47
CA PRO A 312 66.88 -22.47 -23.40
C PRO A 312 66.55 -23.96 -23.36
N ALA A 313 66.42 -24.56 -24.56
CA ALA A 313 66.09 -25.95 -24.80
C ALA A 313 67.01 -26.88 -23.99
N GLU A 314 66.41 -27.73 -23.20
CA GLU A 314 67.06 -28.82 -22.45
C GLU A 314 67.61 -29.87 -23.44
N PRO A 315 68.91 -30.28 -23.30
CA PRO A 315 69.49 -31.26 -24.23
C PRO A 315 68.91 -32.65 -24.01
N ALA A 316 68.63 -33.32 -25.13
CA ALA A 316 68.05 -34.66 -25.16
C ALA A 316 68.92 -35.70 -24.43
N PRO A 317 68.33 -36.63 -23.66
CA PRO A 317 69.07 -37.71 -23.03
C PRO A 317 69.69 -38.68 -24.04
N PRO A 318 70.88 -39.26 -23.73
CA PRO A 318 71.57 -40.18 -24.63
C PRO A 318 70.81 -41.51 -24.73
N ALA A 319 70.78 -42.07 -25.96
CA ALA A 319 70.19 -43.34 -26.26
C ALA A 319 70.91 -44.47 -25.49
N GLU A 320 70.15 -45.21 -24.68
CA GLU A 320 70.62 -46.50 -24.09
C GLU A 320 70.69 -47.57 -25.18
N ASP A 321 71.93 -48.08 -25.31
CA ASP A 321 72.33 -49.19 -26.14
C ASP A 321 71.59 -50.47 -25.71
N ALA A 322 70.85 -51.06 -26.61
CA ALA A 322 70.35 -52.41 -26.49
C ALA A 322 71.27 -53.38 -27.19
N GLY A 323 72.00 -54.21 -26.46
CA GLY A 323 72.66 -55.36 -26.94
C GLY A 323 72.77 -56.46 -25.90
N PRO A 324 73.10 -57.64 -26.26
CA PRO A 324 72.44 -58.56 -27.18
C PRO A 324 71.65 -59.63 -26.51
#